data_ade7740966879015ff2a7518707c1162
#
_entry.id   ade7740966879015ff2a7518707c1162
#
_cell.length_a   1.000
_cell.length_b   1.000
_cell.length_c   1.000
_cell.angle_alpha   90.00
_cell.angle_beta   90.00
_cell.angle_gamma   90.00
#
_symmetry.space_group_name_H-M   'P 1'
#
loop_
_entity.id
_entity.type
_entity.pdbx_description
1 polymer ?
#
loop_
_entity_poly.entity_id
_entity_poly.type
_entity_poly.pdbx_seq_one_letter_code
_entity_poly.pdbx_strand_id
1 'polypeptide(L)'
;MMRQITFTLFLIFSCSLWAQSNPLKLTMKEAEELFRTHNLLLVAEYYNVDMAQAQVVQAKLFDNPVITLEQNIYNRLNGKYFDLGKEGESGVQIEQAINLAGQRNKRIRLEKINHQSALLQFEEVARTLNSELKETCVEMYFLTKSVQIYDKEITSL
;
A
#
# COMPACT_ATOMS: atom_id res chain seq x y z
N MET A 1 -3.52 -44.21 -30.83
CA MET A 1 -3.52 -44.12 -29.36
C MET A 1 -2.12 -44.08 -28.76
N MET A 2 -1.21 -45.00 -29.08
CA MET A 2 0.16 -45.00 -28.52
C MET A 2 0.97 -43.70 -28.75
N ARG A 3 0.83 -43.04 -29.90
CA ARG A 3 1.58 -41.83 -30.26
C ARG A 3 1.16 -40.57 -29.44
N GLN A 4 -0.06 -40.54 -28.93
CA GLN A 4 -0.53 -39.44 -28.04
C GLN A 4 -0.08 -39.66 -26.58
N ILE A 5 0.02 -40.92 -26.14
CA ILE A 5 0.47 -41.25 -24.79
C ILE A 5 1.96 -40.95 -24.63
N THR A 6 2.78 -41.20 -25.64
CA THR A 6 4.21 -40.86 -25.62
C THR A 6 4.46 -39.36 -25.61
N PHE A 7 3.62 -38.55 -26.28
CA PHE A 7 3.75 -37.10 -26.30
C PHE A 7 3.36 -36.47 -24.95
N THR A 8 2.30 -36.97 -24.30
CA THR A 8 1.91 -36.51 -22.96
C THR A 8 2.92 -36.91 -21.89
N LEU A 9 3.53 -38.08 -21.98
CA LEU A 9 4.58 -38.53 -21.05
C LEU A 9 5.86 -37.66 -21.18
N PHE A 10 6.22 -37.25 -22.40
CA PHE A 10 7.36 -36.36 -22.66
C PHE A 10 7.13 -34.95 -22.11
N LEU A 11 5.89 -34.44 -22.18
CA LEU A 11 5.52 -33.13 -21.68
C LEU A 11 5.55 -33.03 -20.14
N ILE A 12 5.20 -34.12 -19.45
CA ILE A 12 5.26 -34.20 -17.98
C ILE A 12 6.72 -34.28 -17.51
N PHE A 13 7.59 -34.95 -18.25
CA PHE A 13 9.01 -35.09 -17.89
C PHE A 13 9.78 -33.76 -18.07
N SER A 14 9.38 -32.90 -18.99
CA SER A 14 10.05 -31.61 -19.20
C SER A 14 9.73 -30.57 -18.11
N CYS A 15 8.63 -30.69 -17.35
CA CYS A 15 8.28 -29.79 -16.25
C CYS A 15 9.13 -30.01 -14.97
N SER A 16 9.74 -31.17 -14.79
CA SER A 16 10.47 -31.49 -13.56
C SER A 16 11.91 -30.96 -13.51
N LEU A 17 12.44 -30.39 -14.61
CA LEU A 17 13.82 -29.91 -14.68
C LEU A 17 14.04 -28.47 -14.18
N TRP A 18 12.98 -27.73 -13.84
CA TRP A 18 13.09 -26.32 -13.45
C TRP A 18 13.01 -26.06 -11.93
N ALA A 19 12.93 -27.11 -11.11
CA ALA A 19 12.75 -26.99 -9.66
C ALA A 19 14.07 -27.00 -8.85
N GLN A 20 15.24 -26.82 -9.49
CA GLN A 20 16.51 -26.68 -8.75
C GLN A 20 16.74 -25.23 -8.37
N SER A 21 16.20 -24.82 -7.23
CA SER A 21 16.60 -23.56 -6.60
C SER A 21 17.99 -23.73 -6.00
N ASN A 22 18.99 -23.07 -6.56
CA ASN A 22 20.31 -22.96 -5.91
C ASN A 22 20.12 -22.34 -4.51
N PRO A 23 20.69 -22.92 -3.45
CA PRO A 23 20.57 -22.36 -2.12
C PRO A 23 21.22 -20.96 -2.12
N LEU A 24 20.42 -19.96 -1.80
CA LEU A 24 20.86 -18.58 -1.71
C LEU A 24 21.73 -18.43 -0.46
N LYS A 25 23.02 -18.13 -0.65
CA LYS A 25 23.94 -17.85 0.45
C LYS A 25 24.00 -16.34 0.65
N LEU A 26 23.47 -15.86 1.75
CA LEU A 26 23.44 -14.45 2.11
C LEU A 26 24.28 -14.21 3.36
N THR A 27 25.02 -13.12 3.37
CA THR A 27 25.56 -12.56 4.61
C THR A 27 24.46 -11.79 5.34
N MET A 28 24.65 -11.54 6.65
CA MET A 28 23.70 -10.77 7.45
C MET A 28 23.44 -9.37 6.85
N LYS A 29 24.48 -8.71 6.34
CA LYS A 29 24.35 -7.39 5.72
C LYS A 29 23.51 -7.44 4.43
N GLU A 30 23.76 -8.43 3.59
CA GLU A 30 22.97 -8.60 2.35
C GLU A 30 21.51 -8.94 2.69
N ALA A 31 21.27 -9.74 3.72
CA ALA A 31 19.92 -10.05 4.18
C ALA A 31 19.21 -8.78 4.67
N GLU A 32 19.87 -7.93 5.46
CA GLU A 32 19.32 -6.65 5.93
C GLU A 32 19.01 -5.70 4.77
N GLU A 33 19.85 -5.62 3.76
CA GLU A 33 19.67 -4.75 2.60
C GLU A 33 18.50 -5.23 1.72
N LEU A 34 18.44 -6.53 1.42
CA LEU A 34 17.32 -7.12 0.69
C LEU A 34 16.01 -6.97 1.46
N PHE A 35 16.04 -7.17 2.76
CA PHE A 35 14.89 -6.99 3.63
C PHE A 35 14.35 -5.55 3.58
N ARG A 36 15.22 -4.55 3.69
CA ARG A 36 14.84 -3.13 3.61
C ARG A 36 14.18 -2.75 2.29
N THR A 37 14.65 -3.35 1.19
CA THR A 37 14.17 -3.02 -0.15
C THR A 37 12.94 -3.81 -0.58
N HIS A 38 12.74 -5.02 -0.06
CA HIS A 38 11.70 -5.94 -0.52
C HIS A 38 10.65 -6.29 0.52
N ASN A 39 10.78 -5.83 1.76
CA ASN A 39 9.77 -6.10 2.78
C ASN A 39 8.51 -5.30 2.53
N LEU A 40 7.40 -6.00 2.25
CA LEU A 40 6.12 -5.39 1.90
C LEU A 40 5.51 -4.59 3.05
N LEU A 41 5.79 -4.95 4.31
CA LEU A 41 5.32 -4.18 5.47
C LEU A 41 6.03 -2.84 5.56
N LEU A 42 7.35 -2.81 5.34
CA LEU A 42 8.08 -1.53 5.29
C LEU A 42 7.63 -0.65 4.13
N VAL A 43 7.37 -1.25 2.98
CA VAL A 43 6.83 -0.51 1.83
C VAL A 43 5.44 0.05 2.14
N ALA A 44 4.57 -0.73 2.79
CA ALA A 44 3.24 -0.27 3.20
C ALA A 44 3.32 0.90 4.20
N GLU A 45 4.19 0.79 5.22
CA GLU A 45 4.38 1.87 6.19
C GLU A 45 5.02 3.13 5.56
N TYR A 46 5.88 2.98 4.57
CA TYR A 46 6.37 4.12 3.80
C TYR A 46 5.23 4.86 3.08
N TYR A 47 4.30 4.14 2.46
CA TYR A 47 3.11 4.76 1.86
C TYR A 47 2.19 5.42 2.90
N ASN A 48 2.13 4.93 4.13
CA ASN A 48 1.40 5.61 5.22
C ASN A 48 2.00 6.98 5.53
N VAL A 49 3.33 7.10 5.50
CA VAL A 49 4.03 8.40 5.64
C VAL A 49 3.70 9.33 4.47
N ASP A 50 3.73 8.81 3.24
CA ASP A 50 3.39 9.60 2.04
C ASP A 50 1.93 10.07 2.07
N MET A 51 0.99 9.22 2.52
CA MET A 51 -0.41 9.61 2.73
C MET A 51 -0.55 10.72 3.76
N ALA A 52 0.16 10.64 4.89
CA ALA A 52 0.15 11.69 5.90
C ALA A 52 0.73 13.00 5.36
N GLN A 53 1.78 12.94 4.53
CA GLN A 53 2.33 14.11 3.85
C GLN A 53 1.32 14.72 2.86
N ALA A 54 0.59 13.90 2.11
CA ALA A 54 -0.47 14.36 1.22
C ALA A 54 -1.59 15.09 1.98
N GLN A 55 -1.95 14.64 3.21
CA GLN A 55 -2.91 15.33 4.07
C GLN A 55 -2.42 16.73 4.48
N VAL A 56 -1.11 16.90 4.71
CA VAL A 56 -0.52 18.23 4.97
C VAL A 56 -0.69 19.14 3.75
N VAL A 57 -0.51 18.62 2.55
CA VAL A 57 -0.73 19.38 1.31
C VAL A 57 -2.20 19.75 1.17
N GLN A 58 -3.09 18.79 1.37
CA GLN A 58 -4.54 18.99 1.33
C GLN A 58 -5.01 20.06 2.34
N ALA A 59 -4.49 20.03 3.57
CA ALA A 59 -4.84 21.02 4.59
C ALA A 59 -4.43 22.45 4.23
N LYS A 60 -3.50 22.62 3.30
CA LYS A 60 -3.06 23.94 2.78
C LYS A 60 -3.97 24.48 1.68
N LEU A 61 -4.78 23.65 1.07
CA LEU A 61 -5.69 24.07 0.01
C LEU A 61 -6.89 24.80 0.59
N PHE A 62 -7.49 25.66 -0.22
CA PHE A 62 -8.81 26.22 0.08
C PHE A 62 -9.88 25.25 -0.37
N ASP A 63 -11.02 25.28 0.33
CA ASP A 63 -12.18 24.52 -0.09
C ASP A 63 -12.65 25.05 -1.46
N ASN A 64 -12.95 24.13 -2.37
CA ASN A 64 -13.39 24.49 -3.72
C ASN A 64 -14.80 25.10 -3.66
N PRO A 65 -15.11 26.10 -4.49
CA PRO A 65 -16.49 26.56 -4.64
C PRO A 65 -17.35 25.47 -5.26
N VAL A 66 -18.55 25.31 -4.75
CA VAL A 66 -19.58 24.43 -5.30
C VAL A 66 -20.53 25.27 -6.15
N ILE A 67 -20.70 24.90 -7.40
CA ILE A 67 -21.66 25.53 -8.32
C ILE A 67 -22.79 24.54 -8.50
N THR A 68 -23.99 24.91 -8.05
CA THR A 68 -25.21 24.13 -8.22
C THR A 68 -26.07 24.78 -9.29
N LEU A 69 -26.43 24.00 -10.30
CA LEU A 69 -27.37 24.40 -11.36
C LEU A 69 -28.67 23.66 -11.13
N GLU A 70 -29.73 24.40 -10.90
CA GLU A 70 -31.08 23.87 -10.74
C GLU A 70 -31.91 24.24 -11.97
N GLN A 71 -32.54 23.25 -12.58
CA GLN A 71 -33.40 23.43 -13.74
C GLN A 71 -34.63 22.57 -13.59
N ASN A 72 -35.81 23.18 -13.67
CA ASN A 72 -37.04 22.42 -13.73
C ASN A 72 -37.18 21.75 -15.11
N ILE A 73 -37.27 20.41 -15.13
CA ILE A 73 -37.36 19.63 -16.36
C ILE A 73 -38.74 19.82 -17.03
N TYR A 74 -39.81 19.91 -16.24
CA TYR A 74 -41.16 20.05 -16.75
C TYR A 74 -41.93 21.05 -15.92
N ASN A 75 -42.38 22.13 -16.58
CA ASN A 75 -43.20 23.14 -15.98
C ASN A 75 -44.68 22.75 -16.08
N ARG A 76 -45.32 22.47 -14.96
CA ARG A 76 -46.75 22.06 -14.91
C ARG A 76 -47.71 23.19 -15.24
N LEU A 77 -47.30 24.46 -15.18
CA LEU A 77 -48.16 25.61 -15.39
C LEU A 77 -48.40 25.85 -16.88
N ASN A 78 -47.39 25.63 -17.73
CA ASN A 78 -47.47 25.89 -19.17
C ASN A 78 -47.21 24.65 -20.03
N GLY A 79 -46.95 23.48 -19.44
CA GLY A 79 -46.74 22.21 -20.13
C GLY A 79 -45.43 22.14 -20.91
N LYS A 80 -44.46 23.02 -20.68
CA LYS A 80 -43.18 23.07 -21.40
C LYS A 80 -42.08 22.34 -20.68
N TYR A 81 -41.22 21.68 -21.46
CA TYR A 81 -39.99 21.09 -20.96
C TYR A 81 -38.83 22.14 -21.00
N PHE A 82 -37.98 22.14 -19.98
CA PHE A 82 -36.83 23.04 -19.89
C PHE A 82 -37.18 24.52 -20.11
N ASP A 83 -38.25 24.98 -19.47
CA ASP A 83 -38.74 26.34 -19.63
C ASP A 83 -37.79 27.35 -19.00
N LEU A 84 -37.16 28.17 -19.81
CA LEU A 84 -36.27 29.30 -19.39
C LEU A 84 -37.04 30.65 -19.42
N GLY A 85 -38.35 30.62 -19.63
CA GLY A 85 -39.18 31.82 -19.68
C GLY A 85 -39.54 32.36 -18.29
N LYS A 86 -40.45 33.33 -18.26
CA LYS A 86 -40.90 33.98 -17.04
C LYS A 86 -41.59 33.07 -16.01
N GLU A 87 -42.07 31.93 -16.47
CA GLU A 87 -42.76 30.92 -15.67
C GLU A 87 -41.87 29.70 -15.38
N GLY A 88 -40.65 29.68 -15.92
CA GLY A 88 -39.67 28.62 -15.70
C GLY A 88 -38.87 28.82 -14.41
N GLU A 89 -38.52 27.74 -13.76
CA GLU A 89 -37.62 27.75 -12.63
C GLU A 89 -36.22 27.29 -13.07
N SER A 90 -35.27 28.21 -13.05
CA SER A 90 -33.84 27.93 -13.25
C SER A 90 -33.05 28.70 -12.21
N GLY A 91 -32.14 28.01 -11.53
CA GLY A 91 -31.31 28.59 -10.48
C GLY A 91 -29.83 28.29 -10.70
N VAL A 92 -28.98 29.25 -10.37
CA VAL A 92 -27.53 29.07 -10.28
C VAL A 92 -27.11 29.49 -8.88
N GLN A 93 -26.58 28.55 -8.11
CA GLN A 93 -26.08 28.83 -6.77
C GLN A 93 -24.58 28.60 -6.74
N ILE A 94 -23.86 29.55 -6.13
CA ILE A 94 -22.41 29.44 -5.91
C ILE A 94 -22.19 29.51 -4.39
N GLU A 95 -21.63 28.42 -3.85
CA GLU A 95 -21.28 28.34 -2.43
C GLU A 95 -19.78 28.19 -2.28
N GLN A 96 -19.20 28.94 -1.36
CA GLN A 96 -17.79 28.78 -0.98
C GLN A 96 -17.66 28.84 0.53
N ALA A 97 -17.09 27.78 1.13
CA ALA A 97 -16.75 27.77 2.54
C ALA A 97 -15.49 28.61 2.80
N ILE A 98 -15.60 29.60 3.71
CA ILE A 98 -14.49 30.42 4.13
C ILE A 98 -14.19 30.11 5.60
N ASN A 99 -13.05 29.49 5.85
CA ASN A 99 -12.60 29.14 7.19
C ASN A 99 -12.02 30.36 7.90
N LEU A 100 -12.75 30.90 8.89
CA LEU A 100 -12.34 32.06 9.69
C LEU A 100 -11.54 31.64 10.94
N ALA A 101 -11.03 32.64 11.67
CA ALA A 101 -10.38 32.50 12.97
C ALA A 101 -9.15 31.55 12.99
N GLY A 102 -8.42 31.44 11.89
CA GLY A 102 -7.18 30.67 11.82
C GLY A 102 -7.38 29.15 11.85
N GLN A 103 -8.59 28.66 11.64
CA GLN A 103 -8.89 27.22 11.61
C GLN A 103 -8.00 26.48 10.62
N ARG A 104 -7.76 27.04 9.44
CA ARG A 104 -6.87 26.48 8.43
C ARG A 104 -5.44 26.29 8.97
N ASN A 105 -4.89 27.26 9.68
CA ASN A 105 -3.55 27.18 10.24
C ASN A 105 -3.48 26.11 11.34
N LYS A 106 -4.53 25.95 12.14
CA LYS A 106 -4.63 24.89 13.15
C LYS A 106 -4.69 23.52 12.49
N ARG A 107 -5.47 23.37 11.41
CA ARG A 107 -5.56 22.14 10.62
C ARG A 107 -4.21 21.79 10.00
N ILE A 108 -3.51 22.73 9.37
CA ILE A 108 -2.16 22.50 8.83
C ILE A 108 -1.19 22.05 9.93
N ARG A 109 -1.25 22.66 11.12
CA ARG A 109 -0.40 22.26 12.24
C ARG A 109 -0.72 20.85 12.73
N LEU A 110 -2.00 20.50 12.82
CA LEU A 110 -2.44 19.15 13.18
C LEU A 110 -1.89 18.11 12.19
N GLU A 111 -2.08 18.34 10.89
CA GLU A 111 -1.61 17.38 9.88
C GLU A 111 -0.08 17.26 9.82
N LYS A 112 0.66 18.35 10.13
CA LYS A 112 2.12 18.26 10.29
C LYS A 112 2.53 17.36 11.47
N ILE A 113 1.81 17.42 12.58
CA ILE A 113 2.06 16.56 13.74
C ILE A 113 1.70 15.10 13.39
N ASN A 114 0.60 14.86 12.70
CA ASN A 114 0.20 13.55 12.21
C ASN A 114 1.27 12.94 11.28
N HIS A 115 1.81 13.73 10.36
CA HIS A 115 2.91 13.30 9.49
C HIS A 115 4.17 12.96 10.29
N GLN A 116 4.52 13.76 11.30
CA GLN A 116 5.66 13.47 12.18
C GLN A 116 5.43 12.18 12.98
N SER A 117 4.21 11.95 13.45
CA SER A 117 3.83 10.69 14.12
C SER A 117 3.96 9.48 13.17
N ALA A 118 3.53 9.60 11.93
CA ALA A 118 3.67 8.55 10.92
C ALA A 118 5.14 8.21 10.63
N LEU A 119 6.03 9.22 10.59
CA LEU A 119 7.48 9.00 10.45
C LEU A 119 8.06 8.19 11.62
N LEU A 120 7.70 8.56 12.86
CA LEU A 120 8.17 7.85 14.05
C LEU A 120 7.63 6.41 14.09
N GLN A 121 6.39 6.20 13.65
CA GLN A 121 5.80 4.87 13.54
C GLN A 121 6.53 4.02 12.50
N PHE A 122 6.86 4.59 11.34
CA PHE A 122 7.68 3.91 10.33
C PHE A 122 9.05 3.48 10.89
N GLU A 123 9.73 4.38 11.63
CA GLU A 123 11.02 4.06 12.26
C GLU A 123 10.90 2.94 13.31
N GLU A 124 9.81 2.92 14.09
CA GLU A 124 9.53 1.87 15.07
C GLU A 124 9.31 0.52 14.41
N VAL A 125 8.45 0.48 13.38
CA VAL A 125 8.20 -0.75 12.61
C VAL A 125 9.48 -1.25 11.94
N ALA A 126 10.27 -0.35 11.34
CA ALA A 126 11.54 -0.72 10.71
C ALA A 126 12.53 -1.32 11.72
N ARG A 127 12.58 -0.77 12.93
CA ARG A 127 13.44 -1.27 14.02
C ARG A 127 12.99 -2.64 14.49
N THR A 128 11.69 -2.81 14.73
CA THR A 128 11.11 -4.08 15.20
C THR A 128 11.35 -5.19 14.18
N LEU A 129 11.02 -4.95 12.93
CA LEU A 129 11.19 -5.93 11.85
C LEU A 129 12.67 -6.28 11.61
N ASN A 130 13.58 -5.32 11.75
CA ASN A 130 15.02 -5.59 11.64
C ASN A 130 15.53 -6.44 12.83
N SER A 131 14.97 -6.25 14.02
CA SER A 131 15.26 -7.11 15.18
C SER A 131 14.79 -8.53 14.96
N GLU A 132 13.56 -8.72 14.48
CA GLU A 132 12.98 -10.04 14.14
C GLU A 132 13.80 -10.76 13.07
N LEU A 133 14.25 -10.03 12.03
CA LEU A 133 15.14 -10.59 11.02
C LEU A 133 16.43 -11.14 11.64
N LYS A 134 17.08 -10.36 12.50
CA LYS A 134 18.33 -10.78 13.18
C LYS A 134 18.12 -12.00 14.05
N GLU A 135 17.05 -12.02 14.83
CA GLU A 135 16.69 -13.14 15.68
C GLU A 135 16.47 -14.40 14.86
N THR A 136 15.67 -14.32 13.79
CA THR A 136 15.42 -15.43 12.88
C THR A 136 16.70 -15.95 12.22
N CYS A 137 17.60 -15.06 11.79
CA CYS A 137 18.88 -15.46 11.19
C CYS A 137 19.78 -16.20 12.20
N VAL A 138 19.82 -15.74 13.47
CA VAL A 138 20.58 -16.39 14.53
C VAL A 138 19.98 -17.76 14.84
N GLU A 139 18.67 -17.85 14.96
CA GLU A 139 17.96 -19.12 15.21
C GLU A 139 18.24 -20.14 14.08
N MET A 140 18.12 -19.71 12.82
CA MET A 140 18.40 -20.54 11.66
C MET A 140 19.86 -21.05 11.67
N TYR A 141 20.81 -20.23 12.07
CA TYR A 141 22.21 -20.63 12.20
C TYR A 141 22.39 -21.76 13.24
N PHE A 142 21.80 -21.60 14.43
CA PHE A 142 21.91 -22.62 15.48
C PHE A 142 21.18 -23.92 15.11
N LEU A 143 20.00 -23.83 14.49
CA LEU A 143 19.28 -25.01 14.00
C LEU A 143 20.09 -25.76 12.94
N THR A 144 20.70 -25.05 12.00
CA THR A 144 21.57 -25.66 10.97
C THR A 144 22.77 -26.37 11.63
N LYS A 145 23.36 -25.78 12.66
CA LYS A 145 24.46 -26.41 13.40
C LYS A 145 24.01 -27.66 14.16
N SER A 146 22.83 -27.64 14.75
CA SER A 146 22.26 -28.80 15.44
C SER A 146 22.03 -29.96 14.47
N VAL A 147 21.44 -29.69 13.31
CA VAL A 147 21.26 -30.72 12.27
C VAL A 147 22.60 -31.32 11.85
N GLN A 148 23.64 -30.52 11.62
CA GLN A 148 24.97 -31.01 11.26
C GLN A 148 25.59 -31.91 12.32
N ILE A 149 25.30 -31.67 13.61
CA ILE A 149 25.77 -32.51 14.73
C ILE A 149 25.06 -33.87 14.70
N TYR A 150 23.73 -33.85 14.55
CA TYR A 150 22.94 -35.09 14.48
C TYR A 150 23.33 -35.94 13.27
N ASP A 151 23.56 -35.35 12.09
CA ASP A 151 24.00 -36.07 10.90
C ASP A 151 25.37 -36.76 11.12
N LYS A 152 26.28 -36.10 11.85
CA LYS A 152 27.57 -36.70 12.19
C LYS A 152 27.43 -37.87 13.16
N GLU A 153 26.57 -37.76 14.18
CA GLU A 153 26.31 -38.87 15.10
C GLU A 153 25.70 -40.06 14.40
N ILE A 154 24.69 -39.86 13.53
CA ILE A 154 24.06 -40.92 12.75
C ILE A 154 25.08 -41.61 11.83
N THR A 155 26.01 -40.88 11.25
CA THR A 155 27.02 -41.41 10.33
C THR A 155 28.14 -42.17 11.08
N SER A 156 28.29 -41.93 12.39
CA SER A 156 29.31 -42.60 13.23
C SER A 156 28.85 -43.87 13.90
N LEU A 157 27.54 -44.19 13.82
CA LEU A 157 26.92 -45.45 14.27
C LEU A 157 26.94 -46.50 13.17
#